data_5b3be1aa75e4d4647a7ca922de761ae7
#
_entry.id   5b3be1aa75e4d4647a7ca922de761ae7
#
_cell.length_a   1.000
_cell.length_b   1.000
_cell.length_c   1.000
_cell.angle_alpha   90.00
_cell.angle_beta   90.00
_cell.angle_gamma   90.00
#
_symmetry.space_group_name_H-M   'P 1'
#
loop_
_entity.id
_entity.type
_entity.pdbx_description
1 polymer ?
#
loop_
_entity_poly.entity_id
_entity_poly.type
_entity_poly.pdbx_seq_one_letter_code
_entity_poly.pdbx_strand_id
1 'polypeptide(L)' 'MIEVFKTNVHDFSEAQKVVALLNRHFPGSRINFDLDDCDKVLRVEGNNFITEKVMKLVKGKGFVCSVLE' A
#
# COMPACT_ATOMS: atom_id res chain seq x y z
N MET A 1 -4.94 -4.69 -13.21
CA MET A 1 -3.58 -4.87 -12.70
C MET A 1 -3.64 -4.92 -11.18
N ILE A 2 -2.96 -5.88 -10.59
CA ILE A 2 -2.91 -6.05 -9.14
C ILE A 2 -1.45 -6.14 -8.72
N GLU A 3 -1.09 -5.42 -7.66
CA GLU A 3 0.22 -5.51 -7.09
C GLU A 3 0.10 -5.69 -5.58
N VAL A 4 0.93 -6.55 -5.03
CA VAL A 4 0.92 -6.89 -3.61
C VAL A 4 2.27 -6.52 -3.03
N PHE A 5 2.26 -5.83 -1.88
CA PHE A 5 3.48 -5.32 -1.26
C PHE A 5 3.61 -5.85 0.16
N LYS A 6 4.85 -6.13 0.54
CA LYS A 6 5.21 -6.40 1.92
C LYS A 6 5.53 -5.08 2.60
N THR A 7 4.97 -4.86 3.79
CA THR A 7 5.22 -3.63 4.55
C THR A 7 5.46 -3.97 6.01
N ASN A 8 5.70 -2.93 6.79
CA ASN A 8 5.73 -3.06 8.26
C ASN A 8 4.65 -2.21 8.91
N VAL A 9 3.59 -1.91 8.19
CA VAL A 9 2.43 -1.23 8.76
C VAL A 9 1.62 -2.27 9.55
N HIS A 10 1.53 -2.10 10.87
CA HIS A 10 0.85 -3.09 11.71
C HIS A 10 -0.27 -2.49 12.56
N ASP A 11 -0.52 -1.20 12.44
CA ASP A 11 -1.52 -0.47 13.20
C ASP A 11 -2.63 -0.04 12.24
N PHE A 12 -3.88 -0.33 12.61
CA PHE A 12 -5.03 -0.01 11.76
C PHE A 12 -5.10 1.48 11.44
N SER A 13 -4.80 2.33 12.41
CA SER A 13 -4.82 3.78 12.21
C SER A 13 -3.78 4.21 11.17
N GLU A 14 -2.58 3.64 11.24
CA GLU A 14 -1.54 3.95 10.27
C GLU A 14 -1.90 3.42 8.88
N ALA A 15 -2.50 2.22 8.82
CA ALA A 15 -2.93 1.65 7.56
C ALA A 15 -3.96 2.55 6.88
N GLN A 16 -4.90 3.09 7.66
CA GLN A 16 -5.92 3.99 7.11
C GLN A 16 -5.30 5.25 6.51
N LYS A 17 -4.28 5.79 7.14
CA LYS A 17 -3.58 6.96 6.63
C LYS A 17 -2.88 6.66 5.31
N VAL A 18 -2.26 5.49 5.21
CA VAL A 18 -1.60 5.08 3.97
C VAL A 18 -2.62 4.88 2.86
N VAL A 19 -3.74 4.22 3.17
CA VAL A 19 -4.82 4.03 2.19
C VAL A 19 -5.34 5.37 1.69
N ALA A 20 -5.57 6.31 2.59
CA ALA A 20 -6.07 7.63 2.20
C ALA A 20 -5.06 8.35 1.30
N LEU A 21 -3.77 8.27 1.62
CA LEU A 21 -2.73 8.87 0.81
C LEU A 21 -2.72 8.29 -0.60
N LEU A 22 -2.75 6.96 -0.69
CA LEU A 22 -2.71 6.30 -1.99
C LEU A 22 -3.97 6.56 -2.81
N ASN A 23 -5.13 6.65 -2.16
CA ASN A 23 -6.37 6.99 -2.85
C ASN A 23 -6.34 8.38 -3.45
N ARG A 24 -5.64 9.31 -2.79
CA ARG A 24 -5.50 10.68 -3.33
C ARG A 24 -4.65 10.70 -4.58
N HIS A 25 -3.63 9.85 -4.64
CA HIS A 25 -2.71 9.81 -5.79
C HIS A 25 -3.23 8.92 -6.91
N PHE A 26 -3.99 7.90 -6.57
CA PHE A 26 -4.49 6.93 -7.55
C PHE A 26 -6.00 6.73 -7.35
N PRO A 27 -6.81 7.78 -7.60
CA PRO A 27 -8.26 7.65 -7.47
C PRO A 27 -8.76 6.58 -8.45
N GLY A 28 -9.70 5.77 -8.02
CA GLY A 28 -10.21 4.67 -8.83
C GLY A 28 -9.51 3.34 -8.61
N SER A 29 -8.41 3.34 -7.84
CA SER A 29 -7.77 2.09 -7.44
C SER A 29 -8.41 1.56 -6.17
N ARG A 30 -8.37 0.24 -6.01
CA ARG A 30 -8.79 -0.41 -4.78
C ARG A 30 -7.55 -0.68 -3.95
N ILE A 31 -7.55 -0.20 -2.72
CA ILE A 31 -6.38 -0.28 -1.86
C ILE A 31 -6.81 -0.87 -0.53
N ASN A 32 -6.17 -1.97 -0.15
CA ASN A 32 -6.49 -2.72 1.06
C ASN A 32 -5.23 -3.16 1.78
N PHE A 33 -5.33 -3.28 3.10
CA PHE A 33 -4.29 -3.92 3.91
C PHE A 33 -4.81 -5.21 4.48
N ASP A 34 -3.93 -6.21 4.56
CA ASP A 34 -4.15 -7.42 5.34
C ASP A 34 -3.16 -7.39 6.49
N LEU A 35 -3.59 -6.85 7.62
CA LEU A 35 -2.72 -6.66 8.79
C LEU A 35 -2.56 -7.94 9.59
N ASP A 36 -3.38 -8.95 9.34
CA ASP A 36 -3.25 -10.25 10.00
C ASP A 36 -2.17 -11.11 9.36
N ASP A 37 -1.76 -10.77 8.15
CA ASP A 37 -0.66 -11.45 7.49
C ASP A 37 0.66 -11.03 8.12
N CYS A 38 1.60 -11.97 8.26
CA CYS A 38 2.88 -11.67 8.87
C CYS A 38 3.69 -10.65 8.07
N ASP A 39 3.41 -10.52 6.76
CA ASP A 39 4.09 -9.56 5.89
C ASP A 39 3.36 -8.22 5.84
N LYS A 40 2.31 -8.04 6.63
CA LYS A 40 1.54 -6.78 6.66
C LYS A 40 1.26 -6.29 5.26
N VAL A 41 0.51 -7.08 4.53
CA VAL A 41 0.35 -6.96 3.08
C VAL A 41 -0.48 -5.73 2.71
N LEU A 42 0.04 -4.97 1.76
CA LEU A 42 -0.69 -3.90 1.07
C LEU A 42 -1.05 -4.41 -0.32
N ARG A 43 -2.31 -4.35 -0.66
CA ARG A 43 -2.78 -4.78 -1.98
C ARG A 43 -3.37 -3.59 -2.72
N VAL A 44 -2.88 -3.36 -3.94
CA VAL A 44 -3.36 -2.28 -4.80
C VAL A 44 -3.85 -2.88 -6.10
N GLU A 45 -5.09 -2.55 -6.46
CA GLU A 45 -5.73 -3.07 -7.66
C GLU A 45 -6.28 -1.91 -8.46
N GLY A 46 -5.97 -1.85 -9.75
CA GLY A 46 -6.47 -0.78 -10.62
C GLY A 46 -5.75 -0.74 -11.95
N ASN A 47 -6.06 0.28 -12.75
CA ASN A 47 -5.50 0.41 -14.09
C ASN A 47 -4.45 1.50 -14.21
N ASN A 48 -4.40 2.43 -13.27
CA ASN A 48 -3.64 3.65 -13.44
C ASN A 48 -2.59 3.90 -12.37
N PHE A 49 -2.27 2.91 -11.54
CA PHE A 49 -1.25 3.13 -10.53
C PHE A 49 0.13 2.73 -11.06
N ILE A 50 1.16 3.32 -10.49
CA ILE A 50 2.55 3.04 -10.82
C ILE A 50 3.20 2.40 -9.60
N THR A 51 3.70 1.18 -9.76
CA THR A 51 4.24 0.36 -8.66
C THR A 51 5.31 1.11 -7.87
N GLU A 52 6.29 1.69 -8.56
CA GLU A 52 7.37 2.41 -7.89
C GLU A 52 6.88 3.62 -7.12
N LYS A 53 5.85 4.29 -7.62
CA LYS A 53 5.29 5.45 -6.94
C LYS A 53 4.55 5.05 -5.68
N VAL A 54 3.84 3.91 -5.72
CA VAL A 54 3.20 3.37 -4.51
C VAL A 54 4.25 3.14 -3.43
N MET A 55 5.34 2.46 -3.78
CA MET A 55 6.41 2.19 -2.82
C MET A 55 7.01 3.47 -2.27
N LYS A 56 7.24 4.45 -3.14
CA LYS A 56 7.84 5.72 -2.72
C LYS A 56 6.94 6.46 -1.74
N LEU A 57 5.62 6.45 -1.99
CA LEU A 57 4.67 7.13 -1.11
C LEU A 57 4.61 6.47 0.26
N VAL A 58 4.60 5.14 0.30
CA VAL A 58 4.58 4.40 1.56
C VAL A 58 5.86 4.63 2.35
N LYS A 59 7.01 4.57 1.67
CA LYS A 59 8.30 4.84 2.30
C LYS A 59 8.38 6.26 2.82
N GLY A 60 7.76 7.20 2.12
CA GLY A 60 7.72 8.59 2.56
C GLY A 60 6.98 8.80 3.87
N LYS A 61 6.12 7.86 4.25
CA LYS A 61 5.44 7.89 5.55
C LYS A 61 6.23 7.21 6.66
N GLY A 62 7.42 6.71 6.35
CA GLY A 62 8.29 6.09 7.34
C GLY A 62 8.18 4.58 7.43
N PHE A 63 7.52 3.94 6.48
CA PHE A 63 7.36 2.48 6.47
C PHE A 63 8.27 1.84 5.43
N VAL A 64 8.53 0.54 5.59
CA VAL A 64 9.15 -0.23 4.52
C VAL A 64 8.07 -0.70 3.56
N CYS A 65 8.43 -0.85 2.30
CA CYS A 65 7.50 -1.31 1.28
C CYS A 65 8.28 -1.92 0.12
N SER A 66 7.98 -3.17 -0.19
CA SER A 66 8.61 -3.87 -1.31
C SER A 66 7.58 -4.77 -1.96
N VAL A 67 7.77 -5.06 -3.25
CA VAL A 67 6.88 -5.96 -3.96
C VAL A 67 7.01 -7.35 -3.35
N LEU A 68 5.88 -7.97 -3.03
CA LEU A 68 5.83 -9.32 -2.49
C LEU A 68 5.84 -10.30 -3.65
N GLU A 69 6.91 -11.08 -3.74
CA GLU A 69 7.06 -12.07 -4.80
C GLU A 69 6.81 -13.48 -4.34
#